data_7e34afb0039f372a717df4fd248229c7
#
_entry.id   7e34afb0039f372a717df4fd248229c7
#
_cell.length_a   1.000
_cell.length_b   1.000
_cell.length_c   1.000
_cell.angle_alpha   90.00
_cell.angle_beta   90.00
_cell.angle_gamma   90.00
#
_symmetry.space_group_name_H-M   'P 1'
#
loop_
_entity.id
_entity.type
_entity.pdbx_description
1 polymer ?
#
loop_
_entity_poly.entity_id
_entity_poly.type
_entity_poly.pdbx_seq_one_letter_code
_entity_poly.pdbx_strand_id
1 'polypeptide(L)'
;MNITPENMTTKRFQEAVDSAAKSGAELTVEPGAYVLGTIFLRDNLKLNLKRGAYLFGTAEFDEYSSDVDLFTDAVDNLRGKSLIYAENVTNVKIYGGGVISGRGGIFNQEHPNHLERPFLVRLIGCKNIALDGIELRDSAAWNLHLMDCEDVTVTNVTIKSRVNENNDAIDIDACRRCVISGCSLDTGDDAICLKATVDRPCRDITVKNCVITTNWAAIKIGTESVGDFENITISDCFVYDCNGCGIKIVPVDGGNAKNVTIQNITFLNTTGPIFIANGERLRGYHEGHERKEPGVIENLLISDIRGDAVNAIGTTYKGEAWGNAKSCIVVSGTETARLKNIVIRNVDMQMAGGEAMAPVGKVPEMGVRYPEFHNFGVLPAWGIYVRHADGFRAENVNLTLKSKDVRPMCVTEDIKE
;
A
#
# COMPACT_ATOMS: atom_id res chain seq x y z
N MET A 1 -33.43 -7.17 5.47
CA MET A 1 -34.03 -6.02 4.78
C MET A 1 -33.46 -5.96 3.38
N ASN A 2 -34.30 -5.89 2.34
CA ASN A 2 -33.82 -5.85 0.96
C ASN A 2 -34.08 -4.46 0.37
N ILE A 3 -33.15 -3.95 -0.41
CA ILE A 3 -33.29 -2.70 -1.16
C ILE A 3 -33.04 -2.96 -2.65
N THR A 4 -33.79 -2.22 -3.48
CA THR A 4 -33.72 -2.29 -4.94
C THR A 4 -33.32 -0.92 -5.50
N PRO A 5 -32.85 -0.83 -6.76
CA PRO A 5 -32.35 0.44 -7.30
C PRO A 5 -33.47 1.48 -7.62
N GLU A 6 -34.72 1.07 -7.66
CA GLU A 6 -35.81 1.96 -8.05
C GLU A 6 -35.95 3.16 -7.11
N ASN A 7 -35.80 4.35 -7.66
CA ASN A 7 -35.85 5.62 -6.91
C ASN A 7 -34.87 5.68 -5.71
N MET A 8 -33.78 4.91 -5.76
CA MET A 8 -32.77 4.95 -4.71
C MET A 8 -31.95 6.25 -4.81
N THR A 9 -31.83 6.92 -3.68
CA THR A 9 -30.99 8.11 -3.49
C THR A 9 -30.02 7.85 -2.36
N THR A 10 -28.96 8.65 -2.23
CA THR A 10 -28.01 8.61 -1.12
C THR A 10 -28.74 8.61 0.24
N LYS A 11 -29.73 9.51 0.40
CA LYS A 11 -30.54 9.60 1.62
C LYS A 11 -31.31 8.31 1.93
N ARG A 12 -32.01 7.74 0.94
CA ARG A 12 -32.78 6.49 1.13
C ARG A 12 -31.88 5.29 1.43
N PHE A 13 -30.73 5.23 0.79
CA PHE A 13 -29.74 4.20 1.09
C PHE A 13 -29.22 4.34 2.53
N GLN A 14 -28.93 5.56 2.97
CA GLN A 14 -28.52 5.84 4.36
C GLN A 14 -29.62 5.47 5.36
N GLU A 15 -30.87 5.81 5.11
CA GLU A 15 -32.01 5.41 5.94
C GLU A 15 -32.13 3.88 6.06
N ALA A 16 -31.85 3.14 4.99
CA ALA A 16 -31.83 1.68 5.00
C ALA A 16 -30.67 1.14 5.85
N VAL A 17 -29.47 1.72 5.73
CA VAL A 17 -28.30 1.39 6.58
C VAL A 17 -28.63 1.63 8.05
N ASP A 18 -29.16 2.80 8.40
CA ASP A 18 -29.49 3.17 9.77
C ASP A 18 -30.56 2.22 10.37
N SER A 19 -31.57 1.86 9.59
CA SER A 19 -32.65 0.94 10.00
C SER A 19 -32.12 -0.50 10.20
N ALA A 20 -31.30 -0.99 9.28
CA ALA A 20 -30.72 -2.32 9.36
C ALA A 20 -29.80 -2.45 10.59
N ALA A 21 -28.92 -1.48 10.78
CA ALA A 21 -28.01 -1.46 11.92
C ALA A 21 -28.77 -1.40 13.26
N LYS A 22 -29.79 -0.53 13.38
CA LYS A 22 -30.62 -0.40 14.58
C LYS A 22 -31.40 -1.67 14.92
N SER A 23 -31.88 -2.39 13.92
CA SER A 23 -32.64 -3.62 14.12
C SER A 23 -31.76 -4.87 14.22
N GLY A 24 -30.44 -4.78 13.92
CA GLY A 24 -29.55 -5.94 13.81
C GLY A 24 -29.84 -6.82 12.58
N ALA A 25 -30.68 -6.37 11.67
CA ALA A 25 -31.02 -7.10 10.45
C ALA A 25 -29.89 -6.97 9.41
N GLU A 26 -29.79 -7.97 8.54
CA GLU A 26 -28.97 -7.86 7.34
C GLU A 26 -29.60 -6.88 6.34
N LEU A 27 -28.78 -5.95 5.79
CA LEU A 27 -29.14 -5.14 4.65
C LEU A 27 -28.67 -5.81 3.37
N THR A 28 -29.60 -6.30 2.58
CA THR A 28 -29.30 -6.93 1.31
C THR A 28 -29.57 -5.94 0.17
N VAL A 29 -28.53 -5.68 -0.63
CA VAL A 29 -28.59 -4.87 -1.83
C VAL A 29 -28.83 -5.77 -3.03
N GLU A 30 -29.99 -5.68 -3.63
CA GLU A 30 -30.39 -6.47 -4.78
C GLU A 30 -29.63 -6.02 -6.05
N PRO A 31 -29.55 -6.87 -7.09
CA PRO A 31 -28.90 -6.52 -8.34
C PRO A 31 -29.45 -5.22 -8.95
N GLY A 32 -28.54 -4.37 -9.47
CA GLY A 32 -28.85 -3.11 -10.11
C GLY A 32 -27.82 -2.03 -9.83
N ALA A 33 -28.03 -0.84 -10.36
CA ALA A 33 -27.12 0.30 -10.25
C ALA A 33 -27.64 1.32 -9.22
N TYR A 34 -26.81 1.67 -8.27
CA TYR A 34 -27.08 2.64 -7.20
C TYR A 34 -26.05 3.76 -7.30
N VAL A 35 -26.45 4.98 -7.66
CA VAL A 35 -25.54 6.14 -7.71
C VAL A 35 -25.68 6.91 -6.39
N LEU A 36 -24.58 7.03 -5.66
CA LEU A 36 -24.59 7.46 -4.26
C LEU A 36 -23.47 8.47 -3.99
N GLY A 37 -23.73 9.42 -3.11
CA GLY A 37 -22.73 10.17 -2.38
C GLY A 37 -22.22 9.39 -1.17
N THR A 38 -21.64 10.07 -0.18
CA THR A 38 -21.10 9.39 1.02
C THR A 38 -22.19 8.62 1.77
N ILE A 39 -21.89 7.36 2.06
CA ILE A 39 -22.69 6.48 2.94
C ILE A 39 -21.90 6.21 4.22
N PHE A 40 -22.50 6.56 5.36
CA PHE A 40 -21.94 6.33 6.68
C PHE A 40 -22.36 4.97 7.21
N LEU A 41 -21.41 4.09 7.48
CA LEU A 41 -21.69 2.81 8.14
C LEU A 41 -22.05 3.01 9.61
N ARG A 42 -22.67 2.01 10.22
CA ARG A 42 -23.12 2.02 11.62
C ARG A 42 -22.68 0.75 12.34
N ASP A 43 -22.69 0.80 13.67
CA ASP A 43 -22.45 -0.39 14.50
C ASP A 43 -23.35 -1.56 14.11
N ASN A 44 -22.78 -2.75 14.15
CA ASN A 44 -23.48 -4.02 13.92
C ASN A 44 -24.10 -4.18 12.52
N LEU A 45 -23.65 -3.38 11.54
CA LEU A 45 -24.14 -3.46 10.16
C LEU A 45 -23.66 -4.73 9.45
N LYS A 46 -24.56 -5.46 8.86
CA LYS A 46 -24.30 -6.54 7.91
C LYS A 46 -24.81 -6.11 6.53
N LEU A 47 -23.91 -5.70 5.66
CA LEU A 47 -24.20 -5.24 4.31
C LEU A 47 -23.86 -6.34 3.30
N ASN A 48 -24.89 -6.95 2.74
CA ASN A 48 -24.78 -8.00 1.73
C ASN A 48 -25.02 -7.42 0.33
N LEU A 49 -23.96 -7.28 -0.46
CA LEU A 49 -24.03 -6.85 -1.85
C LEU A 49 -24.16 -8.07 -2.75
N LYS A 50 -25.37 -8.36 -3.24
CA LYS A 50 -25.56 -9.48 -4.16
C LYS A 50 -24.77 -9.32 -5.44
N ARG A 51 -24.41 -10.43 -6.07
CA ARG A 51 -23.82 -10.40 -7.41
C ARG A 51 -24.72 -9.64 -8.37
N GLY A 52 -24.16 -8.64 -9.08
CA GLY A 52 -24.92 -7.74 -9.95
C GLY A 52 -25.44 -6.48 -9.25
N ALA A 53 -25.20 -6.31 -7.95
CA ALA A 53 -25.37 -5.03 -7.27
C ALA A 53 -24.13 -4.16 -7.50
N TYR A 54 -24.33 -2.93 -7.98
CA TYR A 54 -23.27 -1.95 -8.24
C TYR A 54 -23.54 -0.67 -7.47
N LEU A 55 -22.73 -0.36 -6.49
CA LEU A 55 -22.72 0.94 -5.84
C LEU A 55 -21.74 1.85 -6.58
N PHE A 56 -22.22 2.87 -7.23
CA PHE A 56 -21.43 3.84 -7.97
C PHE A 56 -21.32 5.15 -7.20
N GLY A 57 -20.11 5.69 -7.09
CA GLY A 57 -19.92 7.07 -6.65
C GLY A 57 -20.57 8.06 -7.61
N THR A 58 -21.21 9.10 -7.06
CA THR A 58 -21.77 10.21 -7.84
C THR A 58 -20.66 11.02 -8.55
N ALA A 59 -21.04 11.73 -9.61
CA ALA A 59 -20.17 12.74 -10.23
C ALA A 59 -20.20 14.09 -9.50
N GLU A 60 -21.22 14.29 -8.65
CA GLU A 60 -21.43 15.53 -7.91
C GLU A 60 -20.55 15.58 -6.67
N PHE A 61 -19.47 16.35 -6.70
CA PHE A 61 -18.47 16.40 -5.64
C PHE A 61 -19.06 16.80 -4.29
N ASP A 62 -20.04 17.67 -4.27
CA ASP A 62 -20.70 18.17 -3.05
C ASP A 62 -21.57 17.12 -2.34
N GLU A 63 -21.88 15.99 -3.00
CA GLU A 63 -22.54 14.84 -2.36
C GLU A 63 -21.57 13.98 -1.54
N TYR A 64 -20.25 14.21 -1.66
CA TYR A 64 -19.27 13.60 -0.76
C TYR A 64 -19.10 14.47 0.49
N SER A 65 -19.44 13.89 1.64
CA SER A 65 -19.46 14.61 2.91
C SER A 65 -18.10 15.24 3.26
N SER A 66 -18.17 16.45 3.81
CA SER A 66 -17.03 17.12 4.44
C SER A 66 -17.03 16.94 5.97
N ASP A 67 -18.03 16.28 6.54
CA ASP A 67 -18.09 15.89 7.95
C ASP A 67 -17.34 14.56 8.14
N VAL A 68 -16.04 14.61 7.92
CA VAL A 68 -15.10 13.48 7.94
C VAL A 68 -13.74 13.97 8.44
N ASP A 69 -12.95 13.06 8.99
CA ASP A 69 -11.58 13.37 9.35
C ASP A 69 -10.74 13.72 8.11
N LEU A 70 -10.05 14.87 8.14
CA LEU A 70 -9.22 15.38 7.06
C LEU A 70 -7.75 15.34 7.44
N PHE A 71 -6.88 14.97 6.50
CA PHE A 71 -5.44 15.04 6.67
C PHE A 71 -4.74 15.37 5.35
N THR A 72 -3.46 15.73 5.42
CA THR A 72 -2.63 15.96 4.23
C THR A 72 -1.69 14.77 4.03
N ASP A 73 -1.76 14.13 2.88
CA ASP A 73 -0.93 12.96 2.55
C ASP A 73 0.54 13.31 2.27
N ALA A 74 1.38 12.31 1.99
CA ALA A 74 2.82 12.48 1.74
C ALA A 74 3.15 13.27 0.46
N VAL A 75 2.17 13.54 -0.38
CA VAL A 75 2.30 14.29 -1.65
C VAL A 75 1.47 15.58 -1.66
N ASP A 76 1.12 16.08 -0.47
CA ASP A 76 0.45 17.37 -0.23
C ASP A 76 -1.01 17.46 -0.73
N ASN A 77 -1.71 16.33 -0.90
CA ASN A 77 -3.13 16.35 -1.19
C ASN A 77 -3.96 16.36 0.10
N LEU A 78 -5.02 17.17 0.13
CA LEU A 78 -6.01 17.12 1.21
C LEU A 78 -6.90 15.90 1.01
N ARG A 79 -6.95 15.03 2.02
CA ARG A 79 -7.66 13.75 2.00
C ARG A 79 -8.73 13.68 3.06
N GLY A 80 -9.80 12.89 2.80
CA GLY A 80 -10.83 12.63 3.80
C GLY A 80 -12.16 12.17 3.21
N LYS A 81 -12.67 12.85 2.18
CA LYS A 81 -13.92 12.47 1.51
C LYS A 81 -13.87 11.02 1.00
N SER A 82 -15.00 10.31 1.09
CA SER A 82 -15.09 8.92 0.58
C SER A 82 -16.53 8.55 0.22
N LEU A 83 -16.69 7.52 -0.60
CA LEU A 83 -18.01 6.97 -0.92
C LEU A 83 -18.59 6.18 0.27
N ILE A 84 -17.80 5.30 0.86
CA ILE A 84 -18.16 4.56 2.06
C ILE A 84 -17.29 5.06 3.20
N TYR A 85 -17.89 5.52 4.28
CA TYR A 85 -17.20 6.07 5.44
C TYR A 85 -17.69 5.45 6.74
N ALA A 86 -16.76 5.22 7.65
CA ALA A 86 -17.09 4.91 9.03
C ALA A 86 -16.01 5.44 9.98
N GLU A 87 -16.45 5.92 11.12
CA GLU A 87 -15.59 6.35 12.21
C GLU A 87 -16.10 5.80 13.53
N ASN A 88 -15.18 5.16 14.29
CA ASN A 88 -15.42 4.60 15.62
C ASN A 88 -16.61 3.61 15.69
N VAL A 89 -16.89 2.88 14.60
CA VAL A 89 -17.95 1.85 14.57
C VAL A 89 -17.39 0.46 14.85
N THR A 90 -18.28 -0.42 15.33
CA THR A 90 -17.93 -1.81 15.66
C THR A 90 -18.82 -2.82 14.96
N ASN A 91 -18.28 -4.03 14.74
CA ASN A 91 -19.04 -5.17 14.21
C ASN A 91 -19.67 -4.92 12.84
N VAL A 92 -18.87 -4.47 11.88
CA VAL A 92 -19.33 -4.22 10.51
C VAL A 92 -18.86 -5.32 9.58
N LYS A 93 -19.77 -5.85 8.78
CA LYS A 93 -19.46 -6.79 7.71
C LYS A 93 -20.01 -6.30 6.38
N ILE A 94 -19.13 -6.18 5.37
CA ILE A 94 -19.49 -5.92 3.97
C ILE A 94 -19.10 -7.15 3.16
N TYR A 95 -20.06 -7.79 2.49
CA TYR A 95 -19.78 -9.07 1.82
C TYR A 95 -20.73 -9.35 0.65
N GLY A 96 -20.46 -10.47 -0.02
CA GLY A 96 -21.28 -10.91 -1.14
C GLY A 96 -20.49 -10.98 -2.44
N GLY A 97 -21.06 -10.61 -3.55
CA GLY A 97 -20.42 -10.66 -4.87
C GLY A 97 -20.67 -9.38 -5.68
N GLY A 98 -21.09 -8.30 -5.02
CA GLY A 98 -21.35 -7.00 -5.64
C GLY A 98 -20.10 -6.15 -5.78
N VAL A 99 -20.26 -5.01 -6.42
CA VAL A 99 -19.22 -4.07 -6.79
C VAL A 99 -19.44 -2.71 -6.13
N ILE A 100 -18.40 -2.13 -5.55
CA ILE A 100 -18.36 -0.73 -5.15
C ILE A 100 -17.37 -0.03 -6.10
N SER A 101 -17.85 0.93 -6.90
CA SER A 101 -17.04 1.66 -7.88
C SER A 101 -17.08 3.17 -7.61
N GLY A 102 -15.90 3.76 -7.47
CA GLY A 102 -15.77 5.20 -7.26
C GLY A 102 -16.05 6.03 -8.52
N ARG A 103 -16.05 5.41 -9.72
CA ARG A 103 -16.05 6.12 -11.01
C ARG A 103 -14.99 7.21 -11.07
N GLY A 104 -13.85 6.93 -10.44
CA GLY A 104 -12.80 7.89 -10.10
C GLY A 104 -12.21 8.66 -11.28
N GLY A 105 -12.24 8.08 -12.48
CA GLY A 105 -11.81 8.78 -13.70
C GLY A 105 -12.57 10.10 -13.98
N ILE A 106 -13.71 10.34 -13.34
CA ILE A 106 -14.41 11.63 -13.40
C ILE A 106 -13.57 12.71 -12.71
N PHE A 107 -12.91 12.38 -11.59
CA PHE A 107 -12.07 13.29 -10.80
C PHE A 107 -10.61 13.27 -11.26
N ASN A 108 -10.38 13.26 -12.57
CA ASN A 108 -9.03 13.28 -13.17
C ASN A 108 -8.33 14.63 -12.96
N GLN A 109 -7.10 14.76 -13.47
CA GLN A 109 -6.26 15.96 -13.27
C GLN A 109 -6.88 17.28 -13.78
N GLU A 110 -7.86 17.21 -14.68
CA GLU A 110 -8.55 18.39 -15.21
C GLU A 110 -9.74 18.82 -14.33
N HIS A 111 -10.17 17.95 -13.40
CA HIS A 111 -11.30 18.23 -12.52
C HIS A 111 -10.91 19.23 -11.43
N PRO A 112 -11.72 20.28 -11.15
CA PRO A 112 -11.37 21.34 -10.18
C PRO A 112 -11.10 20.81 -8.77
N ASN A 113 -11.75 19.71 -8.37
CA ASN A 113 -11.55 19.08 -7.07
C ASN A 113 -10.60 17.87 -7.11
N HIS A 114 -9.72 17.79 -8.10
CA HIS A 114 -8.80 16.65 -8.25
C HIS A 114 -7.95 16.41 -6.98
N LEU A 115 -7.46 17.45 -6.33
CA LEU A 115 -6.63 17.32 -5.13
C LEU A 115 -7.39 16.84 -3.89
N GLU A 116 -8.73 17.01 -3.88
CA GLU A 116 -9.62 16.57 -2.81
C GLU A 116 -10.48 15.36 -3.21
N ARG A 117 -10.11 14.69 -4.30
CA ARG A 117 -10.87 13.56 -4.85
C ARG A 117 -11.09 12.46 -3.82
N PRO A 118 -12.30 11.84 -3.80
CA PRO A 118 -12.69 10.95 -2.72
C PRO A 118 -11.97 9.59 -2.75
N PHE A 119 -11.74 9.01 -1.59
CA PHE A 119 -11.47 7.58 -1.41
C PHE A 119 -12.71 6.74 -1.76
N LEU A 120 -12.51 5.45 -1.96
CA LEU A 120 -13.64 4.54 -2.16
C LEU A 120 -14.24 4.08 -0.83
N VAL A 121 -13.43 3.49 0.04
CA VAL A 121 -13.82 3.03 1.38
C VAL A 121 -12.81 3.56 2.39
N ARG A 122 -13.27 4.29 3.40
CA ARG A 122 -12.43 4.82 4.49
C ARG A 122 -13.03 4.49 5.84
N LEU A 123 -12.27 3.76 6.66
CA LEU A 123 -12.69 3.31 7.99
C LEU A 123 -11.66 3.78 9.02
N ILE A 124 -12.11 4.50 10.06
CA ILE A 124 -11.24 5.12 11.08
C ILE A 124 -11.67 4.66 12.46
N GLY A 125 -10.72 4.20 13.30
CA GLY A 125 -10.98 3.82 14.68
C GLY A 125 -11.97 2.66 14.84
N CYS A 126 -12.23 1.91 13.78
CA CYS A 126 -13.25 0.86 13.75
C CYS A 126 -12.74 -0.46 14.33
N LYS A 127 -13.64 -1.28 14.90
CA LYS A 127 -13.31 -2.58 15.49
C LYS A 127 -14.19 -3.71 14.97
N ASN A 128 -13.58 -4.90 14.82
CA ASN A 128 -14.26 -6.10 14.33
C ASN A 128 -14.93 -5.86 12.97
N ILE A 129 -14.09 -5.61 11.98
CA ILE A 129 -14.49 -5.27 10.61
C ILE A 129 -14.19 -6.46 9.69
N ALA A 130 -15.12 -6.80 8.83
CA ALA A 130 -14.93 -7.83 7.82
C ALA A 130 -15.37 -7.35 6.44
N LEU A 131 -14.48 -7.48 5.44
CA LEU A 131 -14.78 -7.35 4.02
C LEU A 131 -14.55 -8.72 3.35
N ASP A 132 -15.54 -9.27 2.66
CA ASP A 132 -15.42 -10.61 2.09
C ASP A 132 -16.11 -10.75 0.72
N GLY A 133 -15.34 -11.13 -0.30
CA GLY A 133 -15.84 -11.52 -1.61
C GLY A 133 -16.39 -10.40 -2.50
N ILE A 134 -16.23 -9.14 -2.12
CA ILE A 134 -16.67 -7.97 -2.89
C ILE A 134 -15.60 -7.52 -3.90
N GLU A 135 -16.01 -6.73 -4.87
CA GLU A 135 -15.10 -6.03 -5.77
C GLU A 135 -15.10 -4.52 -5.48
N LEU A 136 -13.91 -3.93 -5.31
CA LEU A 136 -13.67 -2.49 -5.24
C LEU A 136 -13.07 -2.03 -6.56
N ARG A 137 -13.60 -0.96 -7.15
CA ARG A 137 -13.22 -0.56 -8.51
C ARG A 137 -13.12 0.94 -8.68
N ASP A 138 -12.13 1.36 -9.46
CA ASP A 138 -12.03 2.71 -10.02
C ASP A 138 -12.22 3.81 -8.97
N SER A 139 -11.49 3.75 -7.88
CA SER A 139 -11.45 4.82 -6.89
C SER A 139 -10.90 6.11 -7.49
N ALA A 140 -11.31 7.26 -6.98
CA ALA A 140 -10.68 8.51 -7.39
C ALA A 140 -9.31 8.73 -6.70
N ALA A 141 -9.12 8.15 -5.51
CA ALA A 141 -7.85 8.10 -4.79
C ALA A 141 -7.61 6.67 -4.26
N TRP A 142 -7.25 6.46 -2.99
CA TRP A 142 -7.05 5.12 -2.40
C TRP A 142 -8.37 4.32 -2.38
N ASN A 143 -8.28 3.00 -2.55
CA ASN A 143 -9.48 2.15 -2.60
C ASN A 143 -9.99 1.76 -1.22
N LEU A 144 -9.16 1.14 -0.39
CA LEU A 144 -9.51 0.74 0.97
C LEU A 144 -8.50 1.33 1.95
N HIS A 145 -8.89 2.37 2.65
CA HIS A 145 -8.10 2.97 3.71
C HIS A 145 -8.65 2.56 5.09
N LEU A 146 -7.85 1.86 5.84
CA LEU A 146 -8.10 1.43 7.21
C LEU A 146 -7.15 2.22 8.11
N MET A 147 -7.67 3.10 8.97
CA MET A 147 -6.86 3.92 9.86
C MET A 147 -7.24 3.64 11.33
N ASP A 148 -6.23 3.34 12.17
CA ASP A 148 -6.41 3.04 13.60
C ASP A 148 -7.49 1.97 13.89
N CYS A 149 -7.70 1.04 12.97
CA CYS A 149 -8.68 -0.03 13.11
C CYS A 149 -8.10 -1.25 13.85
N GLU A 150 -8.97 -2.01 14.51
CA GLU A 150 -8.61 -3.24 15.22
C GLU A 150 -9.48 -4.42 14.78
N ASP A 151 -8.87 -5.62 14.77
CA ASP A 151 -9.58 -6.88 14.45
C ASP A 151 -10.25 -6.80 13.06
N VAL A 152 -9.42 -6.51 12.04
CA VAL A 152 -9.88 -6.36 10.66
C VAL A 152 -9.57 -7.61 9.84
N THR A 153 -10.54 -8.08 9.08
CA THR A 153 -10.36 -9.18 8.13
C THR A 153 -10.82 -8.75 6.74
N VAL A 154 -9.91 -8.86 5.75
CA VAL A 154 -10.20 -8.61 4.33
C VAL A 154 -9.89 -9.89 3.56
N THR A 155 -10.92 -10.57 3.07
CA THR A 155 -10.77 -11.87 2.43
C THR A 155 -11.43 -11.92 1.06
N ASN A 156 -10.74 -12.55 0.10
CA ASN A 156 -11.28 -12.78 -1.25
C ASN A 156 -11.79 -11.51 -1.96
N VAL A 157 -11.24 -10.36 -1.60
CA VAL A 157 -11.61 -9.07 -2.21
C VAL A 157 -10.82 -8.89 -3.51
N THR A 158 -11.52 -8.44 -4.54
CA THR A 158 -10.90 -8.03 -5.80
C THR A 158 -10.84 -6.51 -5.86
N ILE A 159 -9.66 -5.95 -6.15
CA ILE A 159 -9.49 -4.50 -6.35
C ILE A 159 -8.96 -4.26 -7.75
N LYS A 160 -9.63 -3.41 -8.53
CA LYS A 160 -9.23 -3.00 -9.88
C LYS A 160 -9.34 -1.49 -10.02
N SER A 161 -8.21 -0.80 -10.02
CA SER A 161 -8.21 0.67 -10.01
C SER A 161 -6.92 1.22 -10.62
N ARG A 162 -7.01 1.71 -11.86
CA ARG A 162 -5.91 2.36 -12.59
C ARG A 162 -6.35 3.64 -13.29
N VAL A 163 -7.36 4.33 -12.75
CA VAL A 163 -8.01 5.45 -13.42
C VAL A 163 -7.44 6.81 -13.03
N ASN A 164 -6.73 6.87 -11.90
CA ASN A 164 -6.08 8.09 -11.41
C ASN A 164 -4.73 7.77 -10.76
N GLU A 165 -3.99 8.81 -10.40
CA GLU A 165 -2.87 8.74 -9.48
C GLU A 165 -3.35 8.37 -8.07
N ASN A 166 -2.47 7.79 -7.25
CA ASN A 166 -2.78 7.33 -5.89
C ASN A 166 -3.97 6.35 -5.85
N ASN A 167 -4.04 5.45 -6.80
CA ASN A 167 -5.00 4.34 -6.76
C ASN A 167 -4.42 3.15 -5.98
N ASP A 168 -4.00 3.40 -4.73
CA ASP A 168 -3.54 2.35 -3.81
C ASP A 168 -4.67 1.34 -3.58
N ALA A 169 -4.34 0.05 -3.40
CA ALA A 169 -5.39 -0.95 -3.18
C ALA A 169 -5.84 -1.01 -1.72
N ILE A 170 -4.95 -1.36 -0.82
CA ILE A 170 -5.25 -1.53 0.61
C ILE A 170 -4.18 -0.81 1.43
N ASP A 171 -4.59 0.27 2.08
CA ASP A 171 -3.79 1.04 3.02
C ASP A 171 -4.16 0.65 4.46
N ILE A 172 -3.20 0.06 5.17
CA ILE A 172 -3.34 -0.41 6.55
C ILE A 172 -2.57 0.59 7.43
N ASP A 173 -3.27 1.60 7.93
CA ASP A 173 -2.68 2.76 8.60
C ASP A 173 -2.87 2.66 10.13
N ALA A 174 -1.78 2.51 10.87
CA ALA A 174 -1.77 2.40 12.33
C ALA A 174 -2.76 1.34 12.89
N CYS A 175 -3.07 0.32 12.11
CA CYS A 175 -4.03 -0.73 12.47
C CYS A 175 -3.40 -1.84 13.32
N ARG A 176 -4.26 -2.61 14.00
CA ARG A 176 -3.83 -3.71 14.86
C ARG A 176 -4.65 -4.98 14.61
N ARG A 177 -3.97 -6.13 14.58
CA ARG A 177 -4.59 -7.46 14.37
C ARG A 177 -5.42 -7.52 13.10
N CYS A 178 -4.76 -7.25 11.96
CA CYS A 178 -5.40 -7.29 10.66
C CYS A 178 -4.96 -8.52 9.86
N VAL A 179 -5.90 -9.14 9.18
CA VAL A 179 -5.65 -10.27 8.28
C VAL A 179 -6.18 -9.94 6.88
N ILE A 180 -5.27 -9.90 5.90
CA ILE A 180 -5.59 -9.73 4.48
C ILE A 180 -5.26 -11.06 3.78
N SER A 181 -6.22 -11.68 3.11
CA SER A 181 -5.99 -13.01 2.53
C SER A 181 -6.79 -13.28 1.27
N GLY A 182 -6.16 -13.94 0.30
CA GLY A 182 -6.85 -14.39 -0.93
C GLY A 182 -7.31 -13.26 -1.85
N CYS A 183 -6.70 -12.08 -1.74
CA CYS A 183 -7.10 -10.90 -2.52
C CYS A 183 -6.43 -10.88 -3.90
N SER A 184 -7.15 -10.32 -4.88
CA SER A 184 -6.62 -10.04 -6.22
C SER A 184 -6.56 -8.53 -6.43
N LEU A 185 -5.35 -7.99 -6.59
CA LEU A 185 -5.09 -6.55 -6.59
C LEU A 185 -4.47 -6.13 -7.92
N ASP A 186 -5.14 -5.23 -8.64
CA ASP A 186 -4.71 -4.64 -9.91
C ASP A 186 -4.86 -3.12 -9.82
N THR A 187 -3.75 -2.40 -9.57
CA THR A 187 -3.79 -0.99 -9.18
C THR A 187 -2.79 -0.11 -9.89
N GLY A 188 -3.08 1.19 -9.90
CA GLY A 188 -2.23 2.21 -10.49
C GLY A 188 -1.12 2.70 -9.55
N ASP A 189 -1.28 2.50 -8.25
CA ASP A 189 -0.32 2.86 -7.20
C ASP A 189 -0.12 1.68 -6.24
N ASP A 190 0.40 1.87 -5.03
CA ASP A 190 0.79 0.81 -4.10
C ASP A 190 -0.33 -0.22 -3.85
N ALA A 191 -0.01 -1.52 -3.89
CA ALA A 191 -1.05 -2.53 -3.76
C ALA A 191 -1.35 -2.89 -2.29
N ILE A 192 -0.38 -3.39 -1.56
CA ILE A 192 -0.47 -3.56 -0.10
C ILE A 192 0.45 -2.53 0.53
N CYS A 193 -0.12 -1.54 1.21
CA CYS A 193 0.64 -0.46 1.82
C CYS A 193 0.34 -0.37 3.32
N LEU A 194 1.36 -0.62 4.14
CA LEU A 194 1.29 -0.40 5.58
C LEU A 194 1.78 1.02 5.88
N LYS A 195 0.95 1.80 6.53
CA LYS A 195 1.20 3.18 6.92
C LYS A 195 1.06 3.35 8.43
N ALA A 196 1.58 4.45 8.96
CA ALA A 196 1.37 4.88 10.34
C ALA A 196 1.40 6.41 10.37
N THR A 197 0.31 7.03 9.93
CA THR A 197 0.18 8.51 9.84
C THR A 197 0.03 9.18 11.20
N VAL A 198 -0.34 8.42 12.23
CA VAL A 198 -0.43 8.85 13.63
C VAL A 198 0.62 8.15 14.48
N ASP A 199 0.95 8.72 15.66
CA ASP A 199 1.90 8.12 16.61
C ASP A 199 1.26 6.92 17.35
N ARG A 200 0.84 5.92 16.58
CA ARG A 200 0.33 4.62 17.02
C ARG A 200 0.90 3.53 16.12
N PRO A 201 1.19 2.35 16.66
CA PRO A 201 1.81 1.30 15.88
C PRO A 201 0.83 0.62 14.91
N CYS A 202 1.29 0.37 13.68
CA CYS A 202 0.73 -0.62 12.78
C CYS A 202 1.32 -1.98 13.15
N ARG A 203 0.55 -2.86 13.81
CA ARG A 203 1.11 -4.09 14.39
C ARG A 203 0.21 -5.31 14.30
N ASP A 204 0.85 -6.48 14.41
CA ASP A 204 0.18 -7.79 14.34
C ASP A 204 -0.61 -7.94 13.03
N ILE A 205 0.07 -7.64 11.91
CA ILE A 205 -0.52 -7.66 10.57
C ILE A 205 -0.10 -8.94 9.84
N THR A 206 -1.06 -9.63 9.27
CA THR A 206 -0.84 -10.79 8.40
C THR A 206 -1.43 -10.55 7.02
N VAL A 207 -0.58 -10.64 5.97
CA VAL A 207 -1.01 -10.63 4.57
C VAL A 207 -0.58 -11.93 3.92
N LYS A 208 -1.50 -12.63 3.23
CA LYS A 208 -1.15 -13.90 2.59
C LYS A 208 -2.02 -14.27 1.39
N ASN A 209 -1.48 -15.13 0.53
CA ASN A 209 -2.21 -15.71 -0.60
C ASN A 209 -2.81 -14.65 -1.54
N CYS A 210 -2.10 -13.55 -1.78
CA CYS A 210 -2.55 -12.47 -2.66
C CYS A 210 -1.89 -12.56 -4.04
N VAL A 211 -2.66 -12.18 -5.07
CA VAL A 211 -2.17 -12.01 -6.44
C VAL A 211 -2.15 -10.52 -6.74
N ILE A 212 -1.00 -9.99 -7.12
CA ILE A 212 -0.75 -8.55 -7.15
C ILE A 212 -0.14 -8.13 -8.48
N THR A 213 -0.71 -7.12 -9.11
CA THR A 213 -0.09 -6.35 -10.19
C THR A 213 -0.32 -4.86 -9.94
N THR A 214 0.70 -4.05 -10.16
CA THR A 214 0.62 -2.62 -9.92
C THR A 214 1.60 -1.83 -10.74
N ASN A 215 1.30 -0.53 -10.98
CA ASN A 215 2.26 0.39 -11.56
C ASN A 215 3.28 0.93 -10.54
N TRP A 216 3.09 0.63 -9.24
CA TRP A 216 3.97 1.12 -8.16
C TRP A 216 4.50 -0.03 -7.29
N ALA A 217 4.48 0.07 -5.95
CA ALA A 217 5.00 -0.98 -5.10
C ALA A 217 3.94 -2.06 -4.80
N ALA A 218 4.31 -3.33 -4.93
CA ALA A 218 3.39 -4.44 -4.66
C ALA A 218 3.18 -4.64 -3.15
N ILE A 219 4.26 -4.59 -2.38
CA ILE A 219 4.27 -4.70 -0.92
C ILE A 219 5.09 -3.53 -0.38
N LYS A 220 4.46 -2.65 0.40
CA LYS A 220 5.10 -1.45 0.93
C LYS A 220 4.88 -1.27 2.43
N ILE A 221 5.92 -0.83 3.15
CA ILE A 221 5.87 -0.34 4.53
C ILE A 221 6.39 1.09 4.51
N GLY A 222 5.56 2.05 4.88
CA GLY A 222 5.80 3.50 4.73
C GLY A 222 5.22 4.00 3.40
N THR A 223 5.53 5.21 2.93
CA THR A 223 6.47 6.20 3.51
C THR A 223 5.94 6.90 4.75
N GLU A 224 4.62 7.07 4.86
CA GLU A 224 3.95 7.63 6.01
C GLU A 224 4.22 6.73 7.23
N SER A 225 5.08 7.18 8.14
CA SER A 225 5.68 6.33 9.17
C SER A 225 6.03 7.10 10.44
N VAL A 226 5.07 7.85 10.98
CA VAL A 226 5.18 8.49 12.29
C VAL A 226 5.10 7.44 13.40
N GLY A 227 4.13 6.52 13.32
CA GLY A 227 4.02 5.37 14.22
C GLY A 227 4.95 4.22 13.80
N ASP A 228 5.10 3.26 14.70
CA ASP A 228 5.95 2.08 14.51
C ASP A 228 5.23 0.97 13.70
N PHE A 229 6.01 0.09 13.08
CA PHE A 229 5.56 -1.13 12.41
C PHE A 229 6.11 -2.33 13.16
N GLU A 230 5.24 -3.21 13.69
CA GLU A 230 5.64 -4.30 14.57
C GLU A 230 4.96 -5.62 14.24
N ASN A 231 5.70 -6.74 14.28
CA ASN A 231 5.13 -8.08 14.15
C ASN A 231 4.31 -8.24 12.85
N ILE A 232 4.94 -7.97 11.71
CA ILE A 232 4.30 -8.04 10.39
C ILE A 232 4.75 -9.31 9.68
N THR A 233 3.79 -10.07 9.16
CA THR A 233 4.06 -11.24 8.34
C THR A 233 3.34 -11.12 7.00
N ILE A 234 4.10 -11.19 5.90
CA ILE A 234 3.57 -11.18 4.53
C ILE A 234 4.08 -12.44 3.84
N SER A 235 3.19 -13.27 3.32
CA SER A 235 3.60 -14.55 2.74
C SER A 235 2.74 -15.02 1.57
N ASP A 236 3.29 -15.97 0.81
CA ASP A 236 2.55 -16.74 -0.19
C ASP A 236 1.87 -15.87 -1.26
N CYS A 237 2.55 -14.81 -1.70
CA CYS A 237 2.02 -13.88 -2.69
C CYS A 237 2.69 -14.07 -4.06
N PHE A 238 1.90 -13.87 -5.10
CA PHE A 238 2.36 -13.81 -6.48
C PHE A 238 2.27 -12.37 -6.99
N VAL A 239 3.40 -11.81 -7.38
CA VAL A 239 3.52 -10.43 -7.91
C VAL A 239 3.95 -10.49 -9.35
N TYR A 240 3.20 -9.87 -10.24
CA TYR A 240 3.54 -9.85 -11.66
C TYR A 240 3.33 -8.45 -12.27
N ASP A 241 4.11 -8.14 -13.30
CA ASP A 241 4.05 -6.85 -14.02
C ASP A 241 4.01 -5.65 -13.05
N CYS A 242 4.95 -5.66 -12.08
CA CYS A 242 5.08 -4.61 -11.09
C CYS A 242 6.13 -3.59 -11.54
N ASN A 243 5.74 -2.34 -11.74
CA ASN A 243 6.61 -1.33 -12.33
C ASN A 243 7.40 -0.47 -11.32
N GLY A 244 6.96 -0.39 -10.08
CA GLY A 244 7.61 0.42 -9.05
C GLY A 244 8.61 -0.37 -8.21
N CYS A 245 8.14 -1.32 -7.43
CA CYS A 245 8.98 -2.15 -6.58
C CYS A 245 8.21 -3.40 -6.10
N GLY A 246 8.88 -4.54 -6.02
CA GLY A 246 8.29 -5.77 -5.49
C GLY A 246 8.02 -5.66 -3.98
N ILE A 247 9.09 -5.46 -3.20
CA ILE A 247 9.05 -5.24 -1.75
C ILE A 247 9.76 -3.93 -1.44
N LYS A 248 9.06 -2.99 -0.79
CA LYS A 248 9.54 -1.64 -0.46
C LYS A 248 9.35 -1.36 1.03
N ILE A 249 10.43 -1.24 1.80
CA ILE A 249 10.39 -0.96 3.24
C ILE A 249 11.11 0.35 3.49
N VAL A 250 10.36 1.41 3.75
CA VAL A 250 10.85 2.79 3.73
C VAL A 250 10.20 3.66 4.82
N PRO A 251 10.38 3.32 6.11
CA PRO A 251 9.90 4.15 7.22
C PRO A 251 10.83 5.36 7.38
N VAL A 252 10.44 6.52 6.84
CA VAL A 252 11.30 7.72 6.75
C VAL A 252 10.83 8.88 7.62
N ASP A 253 9.73 8.71 8.37
CA ASP A 253 9.15 9.78 9.23
C ASP A 253 9.37 9.53 10.73
N GLY A 254 10.31 8.67 11.10
CA GLY A 254 10.73 8.46 12.48
C GLY A 254 10.16 7.21 13.15
N GLY A 255 9.17 6.54 12.56
CA GLY A 255 8.68 5.25 13.06
C GLY A 255 9.68 4.11 12.86
N ASN A 256 9.68 3.17 13.80
CA ASN A 256 10.50 1.97 13.70
C ASN A 256 9.80 0.88 12.89
N ALA A 257 10.54 0.04 12.18
CA ALA A 257 10.04 -1.22 11.61
C ALA A 257 10.75 -2.40 12.27
N LYS A 258 10.03 -3.19 13.06
CA LYS A 258 10.62 -4.28 13.86
C LYS A 258 9.86 -5.58 13.71
N ASN A 259 10.61 -6.69 13.69
CA ASN A 259 10.04 -8.05 13.59
C ASN A 259 9.14 -8.20 12.36
N VAL A 260 9.69 -7.90 11.19
CA VAL A 260 9.01 -8.03 9.91
C VAL A 260 9.51 -9.27 9.19
N THR A 261 8.59 -10.12 8.76
CA THR A 261 8.88 -11.30 7.96
C THR A 261 8.12 -11.23 6.63
N ILE A 262 8.85 -11.29 5.52
CA ILE A 262 8.27 -11.40 4.16
C ILE A 262 8.84 -12.66 3.52
N GLN A 263 7.97 -13.62 3.18
CA GLN A 263 8.44 -14.92 2.73
C GLN A 263 7.56 -15.55 1.66
N ASN A 264 8.17 -16.47 0.89
CA ASN A 264 7.49 -17.22 -0.18
C ASN A 264 6.78 -16.30 -1.18
N ILE A 265 7.53 -15.35 -1.75
CA ILE A 265 7.04 -14.43 -2.77
C ILE A 265 7.59 -14.86 -4.14
N THR A 266 6.71 -14.95 -5.10
CA THR A 266 7.11 -15.19 -6.50
C THR A 266 6.95 -13.91 -7.30
N PHE A 267 8.02 -13.47 -7.95
CA PHE A 267 8.03 -12.33 -8.86
C PHE A 267 8.04 -12.78 -10.32
N LEU A 268 7.24 -12.13 -11.13
CA LEU A 268 7.28 -12.25 -12.58
C LEU A 268 7.27 -10.84 -13.19
N ASN A 269 8.31 -10.50 -13.95
CA ASN A 269 8.43 -9.20 -14.62
C ASN A 269 8.30 -8.01 -13.64
N THR A 270 9.10 -8.02 -12.54
CA THR A 270 9.02 -7.03 -11.47
C THR A 270 10.24 -6.12 -11.48
N THR A 271 10.04 -4.81 -11.42
CA THR A 271 11.14 -3.85 -11.24
C THR A 271 11.51 -3.73 -9.77
N GLY A 272 12.79 -3.43 -9.46
CA GLY A 272 13.25 -3.17 -8.09
C GLY A 272 12.78 -4.22 -7.08
N PRO A 273 13.23 -5.47 -7.16
CA PRO A 273 12.59 -6.58 -6.45
C PRO A 273 12.52 -6.37 -4.94
N ILE A 274 13.59 -5.80 -4.33
CA ILE A 274 13.64 -5.53 -2.89
C ILE A 274 14.35 -4.19 -2.67
N PHE A 275 13.66 -3.27 -2.01
CA PHE A 275 14.16 -1.95 -1.66
C PHE A 275 13.89 -1.64 -0.18
N ILE A 276 14.93 -1.70 0.63
CA ILE A 276 14.89 -1.38 2.05
C ILE A 276 15.74 -0.13 2.23
N ALA A 277 15.12 0.98 2.63
CA ALA A 277 15.85 2.20 2.88
C ALA A 277 15.29 2.96 4.08
N ASN A 278 16.16 3.40 4.96
CA ASN A 278 15.81 4.36 6.01
C ASN A 278 16.07 5.80 5.51
N GLY A 279 15.43 6.78 6.15
CA GLY A 279 15.57 8.18 5.82
C GLY A 279 15.20 9.08 6.99
N GLU A 280 15.25 10.39 6.77
CA GLU A 280 15.14 11.41 7.80
C GLU A 280 14.15 12.51 7.38
N ARG A 281 13.04 12.12 6.70
CA ARG A 281 12.03 13.08 6.24
C ARG A 281 11.25 13.68 7.42
N LEU A 282 10.96 12.87 8.44
CA LEU A 282 10.36 13.27 9.73
C LEU A 282 9.08 14.13 9.58
N ARG A 283 8.27 13.80 8.58
CA ARG A 283 7.03 14.50 8.28
C ARG A 283 5.91 14.04 9.20
N GLY A 284 5.12 14.97 9.74
CA GLY A 284 3.85 14.72 10.40
C GLY A 284 2.67 14.82 9.43
N TYR A 285 1.57 14.13 9.73
CA TYR A 285 0.32 14.09 8.92
C TYR A 285 -0.89 14.58 9.70
N HIS A 286 -0.82 14.52 11.01
CA HIS A 286 -1.82 15.01 11.96
C HIS A 286 -1.12 15.85 13.02
N GLU A 287 -1.78 16.90 13.49
CA GLU A 287 -1.21 17.80 14.49
C GLU A 287 -0.83 17.05 15.78
N GLY A 288 0.38 17.28 16.26
CA GLY A 288 0.93 16.65 17.46
C GLY A 288 1.43 15.21 17.28
N HIS A 289 1.50 14.71 16.05
CA HIS A 289 1.97 13.37 15.71
C HIS A 289 3.27 13.38 14.90
N GLU A 290 4.23 14.23 15.25
CA GLU A 290 5.53 14.29 14.58
C GLU A 290 6.61 13.58 15.40
N ARG A 291 7.55 12.93 14.74
CA ARG A 291 8.79 12.40 15.33
C ARG A 291 9.94 13.38 15.07
N LYS A 292 10.90 13.43 15.98
CA LYS A 292 12.07 14.31 15.88
C LYS A 292 13.36 13.58 15.49
N GLU A 293 13.36 12.27 15.61
CA GLU A 293 14.49 11.41 15.33
C GLU A 293 14.12 10.34 14.33
N PRO A 294 15.03 9.91 13.45
CA PRO A 294 14.77 8.83 12.52
C PRO A 294 14.55 7.51 13.26
N GLY A 295 13.67 6.67 12.74
CA GLY A 295 13.39 5.34 13.25
C GLY A 295 14.49 4.32 12.89
N VAL A 296 14.30 3.10 13.35
CA VAL A 296 15.21 1.97 13.10
C VAL A 296 14.46 0.84 12.39
N ILE A 297 15.06 0.28 11.34
CA ILE A 297 14.62 -1.00 10.77
C ILE A 297 15.44 -2.10 11.43
N GLU A 298 14.78 -3.01 12.15
CA GLU A 298 15.43 -4.04 12.94
C GLU A 298 14.70 -5.38 12.88
N ASN A 299 15.45 -6.49 12.87
CA ASN A 299 14.91 -7.85 12.82
C ASN A 299 14.00 -8.06 11.61
N LEU A 300 14.51 -7.82 10.43
CA LEU A 300 13.82 -8.04 9.17
C LEU A 300 14.31 -9.35 8.51
N LEU A 301 13.37 -10.23 8.20
CA LEU A 301 13.60 -11.42 7.41
C LEU A 301 12.88 -11.34 6.06
N ILE A 302 13.62 -11.43 4.97
CA ILE A 302 13.07 -11.67 3.62
C ILE A 302 13.58 -13.01 3.16
N SER A 303 12.69 -13.97 2.91
CA SER A 303 13.09 -15.33 2.55
C SER A 303 12.22 -15.98 1.50
N ASP A 304 12.79 -17.01 0.86
CA ASP A 304 12.08 -17.85 -0.10
C ASP A 304 11.49 -17.03 -1.25
N ILE A 305 12.34 -16.19 -1.84
CA ILE A 305 12.00 -15.29 -2.97
C ILE A 305 12.48 -15.92 -4.27
N ARG A 306 11.62 -15.96 -5.27
CA ARG A 306 11.97 -16.51 -6.60
C ARG A 306 11.37 -15.71 -7.73
N GLY A 307 11.97 -15.81 -8.91
CA GLY A 307 11.42 -15.22 -10.13
C GLY A 307 12.39 -14.34 -10.89
N ASP A 308 11.89 -13.28 -11.49
CA ASP A 308 12.70 -12.39 -12.31
C ASP A 308 12.47 -10.91 -12.02
N ALA A 309 13.55 -10.16 -12.19
CA ALA A 309 13.54 -8.71 -12.15
C ALA A 309 13.82 -8.11 -13.52
N VAL A 310 13.12 -7.05 -13.85
CA VAL A 310 13.30 -6.28 -15.08
C VAL A 310 13.69 -4.85 -14.77
N ASN A 311 14.30 -4.17 -15.72
CA ASN A 311 14.53 -2.73 -15.62
C ASN A 311 13.21 -1.99 -15.90
N ALA A 312 12.95 -0.92 -15.18
CA ALA A 312 11.79 -0.10 -15.42
C ALA A 312 11.76 0.45 -16.84
N ILE A 313 10.60 0.40 -17.48
CA ILE A 313 10.37 0.89 -18.82
C ILE A 313 9.56 2.19 -18.69
N GLY A 314 10.23 3.34 -18.82
CA GLY A 314 9.61 4.59 -19.23
C GLY A 314 8.44 5.11 -18.39
N THR A 315 8.31 4.73 -17.13
CA THR A 315 7.34 5.37 -16.24
C THR A 315 7.83 6.78 -15.93
N THR A 316 7.04 7.79 -16.30
CA THR A 316 7.29 9.18 -15.95
C THR A 316 6.26 9.65 -14.94
N TYR A 317 6.73 10.32 -13.90
CA TYR A 317 5.88 11.06 -12.97
C TYR A 317 6.25 12.54 -13.07
N LYS A 318 5.28 13.43 -13.31
CA LYS A 318 5.50 14.86 -13.52
C LYS A 318 6.60 15.18 -14.54
N GLY A 319 6.72 14.37 -15.58
CA GLY A 319 7.72 14.55 -16.65
C GLY A 319 9.14 14.06 -16.33
N GLU A 320 9.37 13.53 -15.14
CA GLU A 320 10.63 12.88 -14.75
C GLU A 320 10.53 11.36 -14.97
N ALA A 321 11.58 10.75 -15.48
CA ALA A 321 11.65 9.31 -15.62
C ALA A 321 11.73 8.69 -14.23
N TRP A 322 10.63 8.12 -13.76
CA TRP A 322 10.59 7.29 -12.55
C TRP A 322 10.81 5.85 -12.96
N GLY A 323 11.84 5.31 -12.50
CA GLY A 323 12.06 3.92 -12.73
C GLY A 323 13.44 3.48 -12.29
N ASN A 324 13.47 2.27 -11.83
CA ASN A 324 14.69 1.57 -11.52
C ASN A 324 15.29 1.07 -12.82
N ALA A 325 15.86 1.98 -13.60
CA ALA A 325 16.44 1.60 -14.89
C ALA A 325 17.37 0.39 -14.76
N LYS A 326 18.00 0.22 -13.61
CA LYS A 326 18.97 -0.85 -13.31
C LYS A 326 18.71 -1.46 -11.93
N SER A 327 17.60 -2.15 -11.78
CA SER A 327 17.15 -2.74 -10.52
C SER A 327 18.17 -3.69 -9.89
N CYS A 328 18.30 -3.61 -8.56
CA CYS A 328 18.98 -4.61 -7.74
C CYS A 328 18.28 -4.72 -6.38
N ILE A 329 18.76 -5.59 -5.51
CA ILE A 329 18.35 -5.64 -4.11
C ILE A 329 19.11 -4.53 -3.36
N VAL A 330 18.37 -3.63 -2.72
CA VAL A 330 18.94 -2.51 -1.96
C VAL A 330 18.62 -2.64 -0.47
N VAL A 331 19.65 -2.48 0.36
CA VAL A 331 19.54 -2.43 1.82
C VAL A 331 20.38 -1.23 2.28
N SER A 332 19.73 -0.08 2.53
CA SER A 332 20.42 1.18 2.81
C SER A 332 19.88 1.86 4.07
N GLY A 333 20.65 1.83 5.17
CA GLY A 333 20.47 2.76 6.26
C GLY A 333 20.99 4.15 5.92
N THR A 334 21.03 5.03 6.93
CA THR A 334 21.77 6.29 6.93
C THR A 334 22.89 6.22 7.99
N GLU A 335 23.81 7.16 7.99
CA GLU A 335 24.86 7.24 9.02
C GLU A 335 24.26 7.35 10.44
N THR A 336 23.13 8.02 10.59
CA THR A 336 22.44 8.26 11.87
C THR A 336 21.42 7.19 12.20
N ALA A 337 20.80 6.55 11.18
CA ALA A 337 19.76 5.52 11.34
C ALA A 337 20.15 4.24 10.60
N ARG A 338 21.07 3.50 11.21
CA ARG A 338 21.59 2.24 10.68
C ARG A 338 20.54 1.12 10.75
N LEU A 339 20.55 0.26 9.77
CA LEU A 339 19.73 -0.95 9.77
C LEU A 339 20.34 -2.01 10.70
N LYS A 340 19.51 -2.82 11.37
CA LYS A 340 19.99 -3.82 12.32
C LYS A 340 19.40 -5.19 12.05
N ASN A 341 20.24 -6.21 12.02
CA ASN A 341 19.83 -7.60 11.90
C ASN A 341 18.87 -7.84 10.71
N ILE A 342 19.33 -7.56 9.51
CA ILE A 342 18.61 -7.76 8.25
C ILE A 342 19.08 -9.07 7.61
N VAL A 343 18.16 -9.99 7.36
CA VAL A 343 18.45 -11.29 6.74
C VAL A 343 17.69 -11.42 5.42
N ILE A 344 18.44 -11.67 4.35
CA ILE A 344 17.91 -12.05 3.04
C ILE A 344 18.37 -13.47 2.75
N ARG A 345 17.44 -14.42 2.61
CA ARG A 345 17.81 -15.82 2.49
C ARG A 345 16.94 -16.59 1.49
N ASN A 346 17.52 -17.66 0.92
CA ASN A 346 16.81 -18.51 -0.04
C ASN A 346 16.23 -17.71 -1.21
N VAL A 347 17.05 -16.94 -1.89
CA VAL A 347 16.65 -16.12 -3.03
C VAL A 347 17.16 -16.77 -4.32
N ASP A 348 16.26 -17.00 -5.26
CA ASP A 348 16.58 -17.51 -6.60
C ASP A 348 15.95 -16.61 -7.66
N MET A 349 16.74 -15.67 -8.19
CA MET A 349 16.23 -14.65 -9.09
C MET A 349 17.10 -14.42 -10.31
N GLN A 350 16.46 -14.15 -11.45
CA GLN A 350 17.11 -13.62 -12.63
C GLN A 350 17.00 -12.08 -12.65
N MET A 351 18.14 -11.41 -12.51
CA MET A 351 18.23 -9.94 -12.50
C MET A 351 18.40 -9.39 -13.92
N ALA A 352 17.86 -8.21 -14.16
CA ALA A 352 17.89 -7.59 -15.50
C ALA A 352 19.31 -7.36 -16.03
N GLY A 353 20.20 -6.79 -15.22
CA GLY A 353 21.52 -6.34 -15.63
C GLY A 353 21.49 -5.22 -16.67
N GLY A 354 22.56 -5.11 -17.47
CA GLY A 354 22.61 -4.25 -18.66
C GLY A 354 23.46 -2.97 -18.54
N GLU A 355 24.23 -2.79 -17.46
CA GLU A 355 25.20 -1.69 -17.40
C GLU A 355 26.49 -2.03 -18.17
N ALA A 356 26.90 -1.11 -19.06
CA ALA A 356 28.13 -1.20 -19.84
C ALA A 356 29.33 -0.52 -19.16
N MET A 357 29.08 0.37 -18.19
CA MET A 357 30.11 1.10 -17.42
C MET A 357 29.77 1.08 -15.96
N ALA A 358 30.78 0.91 -15.13
CA ALA A 358 30.61 1.06 -13.69
C ALA A 358 30.33 2.54 -13.34
N PRO A 359 29.42 2.82 -12.38
CA PRO A 359 29.20 4.18 -11.94
C PRO A 359 30.43 4.77 -11.26
N VAL A 360 30.60 6.07 -11.40
CA VAL A 360 31.71 6.82 -10.77
C VAL A 360 31.13 7.70 -9.66
N GLY A 361 31.79 7.70 -8.50
CA GLY A 361 31.41 8.50 -7.34
C GLY A 361 30.67 7.72 -6.26
N LYS A 362 30.27 8.44 -5.21
CA LYS A 362 29.53 7.86 -4.08
C LYS A 362 28.04 7.80 -4.39
N VAL A 363 27.38 6.74 -3.93
CA VAL A 363 25.93 6.67 -3.92
C VAL A 363 25.38 7.76 -2.98
N PRO A 364 24.45 8.61 -3.44
CA PRO A 364 23.87 9.66 -2.58
C PRO A 364 23.15 9.10 -1.35
N GLU A 365 23.17 9.83 -0.24
CA GLU A 365 22.36 9.49 0.94
C GLU A 365 20.87 9.75 0.65
N MET A 366 19.97 8.97 1.30
CA MET A 366 18.52 9.21 1.17
C MET A 366 18.13 10.58 1.74
N GLY A 367 18.59 10.91 2.93
CA GLY A 367 18.29 12.16 3.63
C GLY A 367 16.78 12.38 3.81
N VAL A 368 16.34 13.58 3.52
CA VAL A 368 14.93 14.00 3.67
C VAL A 368 14.06 13.74 2.43
N ARG A 369 14.61 13.14 1.39
CA ARG A 369 13.90 12.90 0.12
C ARG A 369 12.81 11.84 0.25
N TYR A 370 11.84 11.91 -0.65
CA TYR A 370 10.91 10.79 -0.83
C TYR A 370 11.70 9.55 -1.29
N PRO A 371 11.57 8.39 -0.62
CA PRO A 371 12.48 7.26 -0.83
C PRO A 371 12.13 6.49 -2.11
N GLU A 372 12.94 6.70 -3.14
CA GLU A 372 12.86 6.01 -4.42
C GLU A 372 14.24 5.55 -4.89
N PHE A 373 14.28 4.49 -5.69
CA PHE A 373 15.53 3.97 -6.26
C PHE A 373 16.30 5.02 -7.06
N HIS A 374 15.61 5.87 -7.82
CA HIS A 374 16.27 6.89 -8.64
C HIS A 374 17.09 7.89 -7.82
N ASN A 375 16.79 8.05 -6.53
CA ASN A 375 17.58 8.90 -5.62
C ASN A 375 19.01 8.42 -5.44
N PHE A 376 19.28 7.15 -5.70
CA PHE A 376 20.62 6.57 -5.62
C PHE A 376 21.38 6.64 -6.96
N GLY A 377 20.72 6.98 -8.05
CA GLY A 377 21.29 6.89 -9.40
C GLY A 377 21.59 5.45 -9.79
N VAL A 378 22.61 5.26 -10.61
CA VAL A 378 23.08 3.91 -10.98
C VAL A 378 23.89 3.34 -9.82
N LEU A 379 23.39 2.26 -9.24
CA LEU A 379 24.04 1.60 -8.11
C LEU A 379 25.32 0.84 -8.53
N PRO A 380 26.31 0.68 -7.66
CA PRO A 380 27.58 0.04 -7.98
C PRO A 380 27.51 -1.48 -8.10
N ALA A 381 26.35 -2.09 -7.79
CA ALA A 381 26.12 -3.53 -7.92
C ALA A 381 24.93 -3.83 -8.82
N TRP A 382 24.95 -4.98 -9.52
CA TRP A 382 23.80 -5.43 -10.28
C TRP A 382 22.86 -6.34 -9.47
N GLY A 383 23.34 -6.97 -8.41
CA GLY A 383 22.61 -7.94 -7.61
C GLY A 383 22.19 -7.38 -6.24
N ILE A 384 23.14 -7.08 -5.37
CA ILE A 384 22.89 -6.62 -4.00
C ILE A 384 23.77 -5.42 -3.66
N TYR A 385 23.15 -4.34 -3.18
CA TYR A 385 23.83 -3.19 -2.61
C TYR A 385 23.42 -2.99 -1.15
N VAL A 386 24.40 -2.96 -0.26
CA VAL A 386 24.17 -2.80 1.20
C VAL A 386 24.98 -1.65 1.75
N ARG A 387 24.35 -0.78 2.53
CA ARG A 387 25.03 0.33 3.18
C ARG A 387 24.45 0.64 4.56
N HIS A 388 25.31 1.09 5.49
CA HIS A 388 24.94 1.48 6.86
C HIS A 388 24.06 0.43 7.57
N ALA A 389 24.56 -0.79 7.59
CA ALA A 389 23.86 -1.93 8.20
C ALA A 389 24.76 -2.67 9.20
N ASP A 390 24.18 -3.04 10.33
CA ASP A 390 24.80 -3.85 11.38
C ASP A 390 24.12 -5.22 11.42
N GLY A 391 24.88 -6.31 11.30
CA GLY A 391 24.33 -7.67 11.28
C GLY A 391 23.55 -8.02 10.01
N PHE A 392 23.91 -7.47 8.85
CA PHE A 392 23.35 -7.91 7.56
C PHE A 392 23.85 -9.30 7.18
N ARG A 393 22.96 -10.17 6.74
CA ARG A 393 23.28 -11.50 6.21
C ARG A 393 22.53 -11.79 4.91
N ALA A 394 23.27 -12.31 3.93
CA ALA A 394 22.73 -12.89 2.70
C ALA A 394 23.07 -14.39 2.71
N GLU A 395 22.05 -15.26 2.81
CA GLU A 395 22.21 -16.69 2.97
C GLU A 395 21.52 -17.45 1.82
N ASN A 396 22.24 -18.33 1.13
CA ASN A 396 21.68 -19.11 0.00
C ASN A 396 20.99 -18.19 -1.02
N VAL A 397 21.74 -17.21 -1.54
CA VAL A 397 21.25 -16.26 -2.55
C VAL A 397 21.87 -16.60 -3.90
N ASN A 398 21.03 -17.03 -4.84
CA ASN A 398 21.38 -17.33 -6.22
C ASN A 398 20.82 -16.24 -7.14
N LEU A 399 21.69 -15.43 -7.70
CA LEU A 399 21.31 -14.38 -8.66
C LEU A 399 21.99 -14.65 -10.00
N THR A 400 21.20 -14.61 -11.07
CA THR A 400 21.69 -14.74 -12.44
C THR A 400 21.36 -13.49 -13.25
N LEU A 401 22.10 -13.24 -14.32
CA LEU A 401 21.89 -12.08 -15.18
C LEU A 401 21.13 -12.45 -16.46
N LYS A 402 20.13 -11.66 -16.80
CA LYS A 402 19.47 -11.71 -18.12
C LYS A 402 20.32 -11.06 -19.20
N SER A 403 20.97 -9.95 -18.90
CA SER A 403 21.88 -9.22 -19.78
C SER A 403 23.23 -9.02 -19.10
N LYS A 404 24.33 -8.99 -19.91
CA LYS A 404 25.67 -8.73 -19.37
C LYS A 404 25.70 -7.41 -18.61
N ASP A 405 26.45 -7.42 -17.50
CA ASP A 405 26.62 -6.23 -16.65
C ASP A 405 28.10 -6.20 -16.19
N VAL A 406 28.71 -5.02 -16.18
CA VAL A 406 30.11 -4.85 -15.79
C VAL A 406 30.30 -4.64 -14.29
N ARG A 407 29.20 -4.35 -13.57
CA ARG A 407 29.23 -4.16 -12.11
C ARG A 407 29.40 -5.51 -11.41
N PRO A 408 29.98 -5.55 -10.22
CA PRO A 408 29.98 -6.74 -9.39
C PRO A 408 28.55 -7.14 -8.94
N MET A 409 28.38 -8.41 -8.57
CA MET A 409 27.10 -8.91 -8.06
C MET A 409 26.72 -8.24 -6.74
N CYS A 410 27.69 -8.01 -5.85
CA CYS A 410 27.45 -7.48 -4.52
C CYS A 410 28.45 -6.39 -4.18
N VAL A 411 27.95 -5.30 -3.60
CA VAL A 411 28.77 -4.22 -3.01
C VAL A 411 28.23 -3.88 -1.63
N THR A 412 29.13 -3.78 -0.66
CA THR A 412 28.81 -3.40 0.72
C THR A 412 29.64 -2.20 1.14
N GLU A 413 29.01 -1.23 1.80
CA GLU A 413 29.65 -0.02 2.33
C GLU A 413 29.25 0.16 3.79
N ASP A 414 30.19 0.46 4.69
CA ASP A 414 29.94 0.71 6.11
C ASP A 414 28.96 -0.29 6.75
N ILE A 415 29.35 -1.56 6.72
CA ILE A 415 28.65 -2.64 7.42
C ILE A 415 29.46 -3.09 8.63
N LYS A 416 28.76 -3.53 9.69
CA LYS A 416 29.35 -4.17 10.88
C LYS A 416 28.75 -5.56 11.04
N GLU A 417 29.59 -6.49 11.52
CA GLU A 417 29.16 -7.87 11.82
C GLU A 417 28.24 -7.95 13.04
#